data_1a00b98144bdf95d5d369e4cac3ce1c8
#
_entry.id   1a00b98144bdf95d5d369e4cac3ce1c8
#
_cell.length_a   1.000
_cell.length_b   1.000
_cell.length_c   1.000
_cell.angle_alpha   90.00
_cell.angle_beta   90.00
_cell.angle_gamma   90.00
#
_symmetry.space_group_name_H-M   'P 1'
#
loop_
_entity.id
_entity.type
_entity.pdbx_description
1 polymer ?
#
loop_
_entity_poly.entity_id
_entity_poly.type
_entity_poly.pdbx_seq_one_letter_code
_entity_poly.pdbx_strand_id
1 'polypeptide(L)'
;MLLKIFFKVILLTSLGLTQVSIDSSPKSFSLNESINIISEELAPFNIDTLIEEDEINNRSDIRKPYRFANPISVNFNMNNSGEWITLEDGSLLWTLKVKSPGAFSLNVIYDKFNLPEGAEFFVYSSNQDMVLGAFTSLNHKPHGGFSTAPVVGDEIIFEYNEPFNSNFRGEISIETISHDYKNIFFNESRGYGDSGSCNNNVACSEALEWQDEIRSVAMILTSGGSRICTGSLVNNASQDLTPYFLTANHCLGGNNSWIFMFNYESPSCSNQNGPTNMTLSGSSLLANSSSSDVALLLLNESPPENYNVHFAGWDVSGNTPSIPVGIHHPSGDIKKISFDYDNASNSGNYWDVDSWDDGTTEPGSSGSPLFDGQTHRIIGQLLEE
;
A
#
# COMPACT_ATOMS: atom_id res chain seq x y z
N MET A 1 -48.37 -32.77 23.59
CA MET A 1 -47.92 -31.40 23.86
C MET A 1 -46.42 -31.33 23.52
N LEU A 2 -46.09 -30.99 22.25
CA LEU A 2 -44.69 -30.93 21.77
C LEU A 2 -44.18 -29.52 22.00
N LEU A 3 -43.17 -29.38 22.84
CA LEU A 3 -42.47 -28.14 23.10
C LEU A 3 -41.43 -27.90 21.98
N LYS A 4 -41.67 -26.95 21.08
CA LYS A 4 -40.69 -26.49 20.09
C LYS A 4 -39.73 -25.53 20.76
N ILE A 5 -38.49 -25.98 21.00
CA ILE A 5 -37.39 -25.13 21.42
C ILE A 5 -36.83 -24.44 20.17
N PHE A 6 -37.03 -23.12 20.05
CA PHE A 6 -36.36 -22.28 19.05
C PHE A 6 -34.97 -21.93 19.55
N PHE A 7 -33.95 -22.54 18.98
CA PHE A 7 -32.59 -22.04 19.08
C PHE A 7 -32.46 -20.76 18.23
N LYS A 8 -32.36 -19.60 18.89
CA LYS A 8 -31.87 -18.40 18.24
C LYS A 8 -30.36 -18.56 18.08
N VAL A 9 -29.93 -18.85 16.87
CA VAL A 9 -28.51 -18.68 16.47
C VAL A 9 -28.25 -17.19 16.40
N ILE A 10 -27.56 -16.65 17.38
CA ILE A 10 -26.98 -15.31 17.30
C ILE A 10 -25.76 -15.44 16.40
N LEU A 11 -25.93 -15.03 15.13
CA LEU A 11 -24.78 -14.83 14.24
C LEU A 11 -24.01 -13.62 14.80
N LEU A 12 -22.95 -13.87 15.54
CA LEU A 12 -21.93 -12.86 15.77
C LEU A 12 -21.20 -12.66 14.46
N THR A 13 -21.63 -11.68 13.67
CA THR A 13 -20.81 -11.12 12.60
C THR A 13 -19.65 -10.43 13.28
N SER A 14 -18.46 -11.03 13.25
CA SER A 14 -17.23 -10.32 13.48
C SER A 14 -17.11 -9.27 12.36
N LEU A 15 -17.41 -8.03 12.68
CA LEU A 15 -17.04 -6.90 11.84
C LEU A 15 -15.52 -6.91 11.77
N GLY A 16 -14.97 -7.42 10.70
CA GLY A 16 -13.56 -7.27 10.37
C GLY A 16 -13.26 -5.78 10.27
N LEU A 17 -12.42 -5.28 11.16
CA LEU A 17 -11.95 -3.90 11.14
C LEU A 17 -10.97 -3.77 9.97
N THR A 18 -11.39 -3.07 8.96
CA THR A 18 -10.60 -2.74 7.76
C THR A 18 -10.06 -1.32 7.88
N GLN A 19 -9.13 -0.91 7.02
CA GLN A 19 -8.85 0.53 6.85
C GLN A 19 -10.11 1.16 6.24
N VAL A 20 -11.10 1.34 7.09
CA VAL A 20 -12.43 1.77 6.72
C VAL A 20 -12.38 3.27 6.51
N SER A 21 -12.37 3.70 5.25
CA SER A 21 -12.89 5.01 4.94
C SER A 21 -14.40 4.88 4.89
N ILE A 22 -15.11 5.65 5.68
CA ILE A 22 -16.56 5.78 5.55
C ILE A 22 -16.88 6.77 4.43
N ASP A 23 -18.00 6.57 3.75
CA ASP A 23 -18.47 7.50 2.71
C ASP A 23 -18.88 8.82 3.35
N SER A 24 -17.98 9.78 3.37
CA SER A 24 -18.12 11.12 3.92
C SER A 24 -17.22 12.09 3.16
N SER A 25 -17.42 13.39 3.37
CA SER A 25 -16.67 14.46 2.71
C SER A 25 -16.11 15.46 3.72
N PRO A 26 -14.93 16.07 3.43
CA PRO A 26 -14.38 17.12 4.25
C PRO A 26 -15.43 18.23 4.55
N LYS A 27 -15.51 18.66 5.80
CA LYS A 27 -16.46 19.70 6.22
C LYS A 27 -16.19 21.02 5.50
N SER A 28 -14.93 21.35 5.26
CA SER A 28 -14.53 22.56 4.55
C SER A 28 -15.16 22.69 3.17
N PHE A 29 -15.51 21.57 2.49
CA PHE A 29 -16.12 21.60 1.17
C PHE A 29 -17.56 22.13 1.18
N SER A 30 -18.22 22.06 2.32
CA SER A 30 -19.62 22.50 2.51
C SER A 30 -19.76 23.86 3.20
N LEU A 31 -18.66 24.48 3.64
CA LEU A 31 -18.70 25.77 4.29
C LEU A 31 -18.98 26.89 3.27
N ASN A 32 -19.84 27.83 3.64
CA ASN A 32 -20.19 28.98 2.78
C ASN A 32 -19.06 30.02 2.67
N GLU A 33 -18.12 30.00 3.62
CA GLU A 33 -16.98 30.92 3.64
C GLU A 33 -15.68 30.10 3.45
N SER A 34 -14.75 30.65 2.70
CA SER A 34 -13.42 30.05 2.54
C SER A 34 -12.66 30.12 3.86
N ILE A 35 -12.20 28.98 4.36
CA ILE A 35 -11.31 28.92 5.52
C ILE A 35 -9.89 29.33 5.08
N ASN A 36 -9.24 30.15 5.92
CA ASN A 36 -7.81 30.38 5.76
C ASN A 36 -7.07 29.16 6.33
N ILE A 37 -6.34 28.40 5.49
CA ILE A 37 -5.58 27.25 5.92
C ILE A 37 -4.11 27.64 6.06
N ILE A 38 -3.56 27.49 7.26
CA ILE A 38 -2.13 27.73 7.52
C ILE A 38 -1.32 26.71 6.75
N SER A 39 -0.28 27.19 6.06
CA SER A 39 0.61 26.39 5.22
C SER A 39 2.01 26.29 5.82
N GLU A 40 2.51 25.07 5.94
CA GLU A 40 3.90 24.76 6.23
C GLU A 40 4.60 24.35 4.92
N GLU A 41 5.77 24.93 4.65
CA GLU A 41 6.57 24.58 3.47
C GLU A 41 7.81 23.81 3.88
N LEU A 42 8.02 22.65 3.27
CA LEU A 42 9.18 21.80 3.54
C LEU A 42 10.44 22.37 2.87
N ALA A 43 11.57 22.21 3.54
CA ALA A 43 12.84 22.66 3.00
C ALA A 43 13.19 21.91 1.70
N PRO A 44 13.65 22.62 0.66
CA PRO A 44 14.07 22.01 -0.58
C PRO A 44 15.32 21.14 -0.38
N PHE A 45 15.45 20.11 -1.20
CA PHE A 45 16.62 19.24 -1.27
C PHE A 45 17.05 19.02 -2.73
N ASN A 46 18.26 18.46 -2.93
CA ASN A 46 18.77 18.24 -4.27
C ASN A 46 18.30 16.90 -4.82
N ILE A 47 17.38 16.94 -5.78
CA ILE A 47 16.84 15.75 -6.45
C ILE A 47 17.91 15.07 -7.32
N ASP A 48 18.79 15.83 -8.00
CA ASP A 48 19.83 15.28 -8.87
C ASP A 48 20.76 14.34 -8.10
N THR A 49 21.09 14.69 -6.86
CA THR A 49 21.90 13.81 -5.98
C THR A 49 21.19 12.49 -5.69
N LEU A 50 19.86 12.51 -5.49
CA LEU A 50 19.08 11.29 -5.25
C LEU A 50 19.00 10.40 -6.50
N ILE A 51 18.89 11.01 -7.67
CA ILE A 51 18.90 10.28 -8.96
C ILE A 51 20.25 9.63 -9.19
N GLU A 52 21.36 10.35 -8.97
CA GLU A 52 22.72 9.79 -9.06
C GLU A 52 22.94 8.61 -8.09
N GLU A 53 22.47 8.75 -6.85
CA GLU A 53 22.52 7.66 -5.87
C GLU A 53 21.68 6.45 -6.32
N ASP A 54 20.50 6.66 -6.91
CA ASP A 54 19.67 5.59 -7.42
C ASP A 54 20.34 4.84 -8.57
N GLU A 55 20.98 5.56 -9.51
CA GLU A 55 21.72 4.94 -10.60
C GLU A 55 22.88 4.06 -10.10
N ILE A 56 23.58 4.52 -9.04
CA ILE A 56 24.66 3.75 -8.42
C ILE A 56 24.08 2.51 -7.70
N ASN A 57 22.99 2.67 -6.97
CA ASN A 57 22.36 1.57 -6.24
C ASN A 57 21.80 0.50 -7.18
N ASN A 58 21.21 0.90 -8.31
CA ASN A 58 20.67 -0.03 -9.31
C ASN A 58 21.76 -0.82 -10.06
N ARG A 59 23.03 -0.36 -10.02
CA ARG A 59 24.21 -1.05 -10.59
C ARG A 59 24.95 -1.91 -9.57
N SER A 60 24.55 -1.86 -8.31
CA SER A 60 25.24 -2.58 -7.23
C SER A 60 24.51 -3.88 -6.93
N ASP A 61 25.27 -4.93 -6.58
CA ASP A 61 24.73 -6.22 -6.09
C ASP A 61 24.05 -6.10 -4.70
N ILE A 62 23.76 -4.86 -4.27
CA ILE A 62 23.13 -4.59 -2.98
C ILE A 62 21.63 -4.60 -3.15
N ARG A 63 20.97 -5.62 -2.61
CA ARG A 63 19.52 -5.77 -2.57
C ARG A 63 18.88 -4.63 -1.77
N LYS A 64 18.14 -3.77 -2.43
CA LYS A 64 17.41 -2.66 -1.82
C LYS A 64 16.07 -2.48 -2.51
N PRO A 65 14.99 -2.17 -1.75
CA PRO A 65 13.73 -1.81 -2.35
C PRO A 65 13.87 -0.59 -3.26
N TYR A 66 13.13 -0.58 -4.37
CA TYR A 66 13.14 0.52 -5.34
C TYR A 66 12.73 1.85 -4.67
N ARG A 67 13.59 2.86 -4.74
CA ARG A 67 13.30 4.20 -4.15
C ARG A 67 12.61 5.09 -5.18
N PHE A 68 11.47 5.65 -4.81
CA PHE A 68 10.73 6.60 -5.64
C PHE A 68 10.56 7.98 -4.99
N ALA A 69 10.68 8.06 -3.68
CA ALA A 69 10.46 9.27 -2.90
C ALA A 69 11.58 9.52 -1.89
N ASN A 70 11.66 10.74 -1.41
CA ASN A 70 12.54 11.14 -0.32
C ASN A 70 11.74 11.36 0.96
N PRO A 71 11.97 10.58 2.04
CA PRO A 71 11.30 10.78 3.30
C PRO A 71 11.87 12.00 4.04
N ILE A 72 11.02 12.94 4.39
CA ILE A 72 11.36 14.16 5.12
C ILE A 72 10.78 14.04 6.53
N SER A 73 11.64 14.00 7.54
CA SER A 73 11.18 13.98 8.93
C SER A 73 10.62 15.34 9.32
N VAL A 74 9.43 15.33 9.90
CA VAL A 74 8.72 16.52 10.40
C VAL A 74 8.22 16.25 11.82
N ASN A 75 7.68 17.28 12.46
CA ASN A 75 7.03 17.16 13.76
C ASN A 75 5.79 18.06 13.76
N PHE A 76 4.84 17.74 12.88
CA PHE A 76 3.57 18.48 12.80
C PHE A 76 2.50 17.76 13.60
N ASN A 77 1.80 18.49 14.46
CA ASN A 77 0.70 17.96 15.23
C ASN A 77 -0.34 19.03 15.52
N MET A 78 -1.49 18.62 15.99
CA MET A 78 -2.63 19.49 16.23
C MET A 78 -2.41 20.57 17.31
N ASN A 79 -1.25 20.58 18.02
CA ASN A 79 -0.90 21.56 19.04
C ASN A 79 0.12 22.60 18.54
N ASN A 80 0.93 22.25 17.53
CA ASN A 80 2.02 23.12 17.07
C ASN A 80 1.90 23.57 15.62
N SER A 81 0.99 22.99 14.85
CA SER A 81 0.83 23.26 13.42
C SER A 81 -0.66 23.32 13.06
N GLY A 82 -0.97 24.06 11.98
CA GLY A 82 -2.35 24.23 11.52
C GLY A 82 -3.18 25.17 12.40
N GLU A 83 -4.47 25.22 12.14
CA GLU A 83 -5.42 26.09 12.80
C GLU A 83 -6.70 25.36 13.20
N TRP A 84 -7.23 25.73 14.37
CA TRP A 84 -8.51 25.24 14.88
C TRP A 84 -9.60 26.30 14.72
N ILE A 85 -10.75 25.88 14.21
CA ILE A 85 -11.96 26.69 14.20
C ILE A 85 -13.11 25.95 14.86
N THR A 86 -14.03 26.69 15.46
CA THR A 86 -15.29 26.14 15.97
C THR A 86 -16.39 26.39 14.95
N LEU A 87 -17.07 25.34 14.51
CA LEU A 87 -18.17 25.42 13.57
C LEU A 87 -19.49 25.83 14.27
N GLU A 88 -20.52 26.20 13.50
CA GLU A 88 -21.81 26.64 14.02
C GLU A 88 -22.52 25.59 14.89
N ASP A 89 -22.32 24.31 14.60
CA ASP A 89 -22.84 23.15 15.37
C ASP A 89 -22.04 22.85 16.65
N GLY A 90 -21.01 23.65 16.92
CA GLY A 90 -20.11 23.48 18.06
C GLY A 90 -19.01 22.45 17.86
N SER A 91 -18.97 21.73 16.73
CA SER A 91 -17.86 20.84 16.40
C SER A 91 -16.58 21.65 16.13
N LEU A 92 -15.45 20.97 16.23
CA LEU A 92 -14.14 21.58 16.04
C LEU A 92 -13.54 21.06 14.73
N LEU A 93 -12.98 21.99 13.97
CA LEU A 93 -12.30 21.70 12.72
C LEU A 93 -10.84 22.13 12.82
N TRP A 94 -9.91 21.21 12.63
CA TRP A 94 -8.49 21.49 12.49
C TRP A 94 -8.06 21.31 11.04
N THR A 95 -7.28 22.24 10.53
CA THR A 95 -6.73 22.17 9.18
C THR A 95 -5.26 22.54 9.16
N LEU A 96 -4.51 21.84 8.32
CA LEU A 96 -3.11 22.11 8.03
C LEU A 96 -2.86 21.86 6.55
N LYS A 97 -2.20 22.79 5.86
CA LYS A 97 -1.65 22.59 4.53
C LYS A 97 -0.15 22.32 4.65
N VAL A 98 0.35 21.33 3.90
CA VAL A 98 1.78 21.12 3.75
C VAL A 98 2.14 21.15 2.27
N LYS A 99 3.20 21.91 1.97
CA LYS A 99 3.79 22.03 0.64
C LYS A 99 5.19 21.48 0.63
N SER A 100 5.48 20.62 -0.35
CA SER A 100 6.82 20.16 -0.68
C SER A 100 7.11 20.49 -2.14
N PRO A 101 7.72 21.65 -2.43
CA PRO A 101 7.81 22.18 -3.80
C PRO A 101 8.44 21.19 -4.77
N GLY A 102 7.73 20.94 -5.89
CA GLY A 102 8.19 20.05 -6.95
C GLY A 102 7.91 18.57 -6.73
N ALA A 103 7.22 18.17 -5.66
CA ALA A 103 6.76 16.80 -5.50
C ALA A 103 5.67 16.46 -6.52
N PHE A 104 5.69 15.24 -7.02
CA PHE A 104 4.60 14.71 -7.86
C PHE A 104 3.45 14.16 -7.00
N SER A 105 3.80 13.59 -5.86
CA SER A 105 2.84 13.17 -4.84
C SER A 105 3.48 13.22 -3.45
N LEU A 106 2.63 13.23 -2.43
CA LEU A 106 3.03 13.22 -1.02
C LEU A 106 2.29 12.12 -0.28
N ASN A 107 3.01 11.25 0.43
CA ASN A 107 2.40 10.32 1.38
C ASN A 107 2.93 10.56 2.79
N VAL A 108 2.15 10.15 3.79
CA VAL A 108 2.33 10.58 5.16
C VAL A 108 2.37 9.41 6.12
N ILE A 109 3.31 9.47 7.06
CA ILE A 109 3.38 8.57 8.22
C ILE A 109 3.10 9.37 9.49
N TYR A 110 2.21 8.82 10.29
CA TYR A 110 1.81 9.35 11.58
C TYR A 110 2.39 8.47 12.68
N ASP A 111 3.09 9.05 13.64
CA ASP A 111 3.54 8.38 14.86
C ASP A 111 2.44 8.29 15.91
N LYS A 112 1.41 9.16 15.81
CA LYS A 112 0.20 9.12 16.62
C LYS A 112 -1.04 9.33 15.77
N PHE A 113 -2.00 8.43 15.92
CA PHE A 113 -3.30 8.50 15.30
C PHE A 113 -4.36 7.86 16.20
N ASN A 114 -5.08 8.70 16.95
CA ASN A 114 -6.12 8.25 17.86
C ASN A 114 -7.30 9.22 17.85
N LEU A 115 -8.39 8.80 17.24
CA LEU A 115 -9.58 9.63 17.05
C LEU A 115 -10.71 9.16 17.96
N PRO A 116 -11.51 10.08 18.55
CA PRO A 116 -12.72 9.74 19.26
C PRO A 116 -13.80 9.24 18.30
N GLU A 117 -14.80 8.55 18.84
CA GLU A 117 -15.97 8.13 18.08
C GLU A 117 -16.70 9.33 17.45
N GLY A 118 -17.06 9.19 16.18
CA GLY A 118 -17.72 10.24 15.39
C GLY A 118 -16.78 11.31 14.82
N ALA A 119 -15.49 11.26 15.15
CA ALA A 119 -14.51 12.14 14.51
C ALA A 119 -14.10 11.58 13.14
N GLU A 120 -13.78 12.49 12.23
CA GLU A 120 -13.39 12.19 10.85
C GLU A 120 -12.10 12.92 10.49
N PHE A 121 -11.20 12.21 9.79
CA PHE A 121 -9.96 12.76 9.30
C PHE A 121 -9.81 12.51 7.80
N PHE A 122 -9.33 13.52 7.09
CA PHE A 122 -9.12 13.50 5.65
C PHE A 122 -7.72 14.00 5.28
N VAL A 123 -7.18 13.49 4.19
CA VAL A 123 -6.00 14.05 3.51
C VAL A 123 -6.36 14.20 2.04
N TYR A 124 -6.18 15.40 1.49
CA TYR A 124 -6.59 15.65 0.11
C TYR A 124 -5.68 16.63 -0.62
N SER A 125 -5.69 16.54 -1.96
CA SER A 125 -4.97 17.46 -2.84
C SER A 125 -5.56 18.89 -2.77
N SER A 126 -4.72 19.91 -2.96
CA SER A 126 -5.17 21.31 -2.87
C SER A 126 -6.24 21.69 -3.90
N ASN A 127 -6.31 20.97 -5.04
CA ASN A 127 -7.36 21.10 -6.05
C ASN A 127 -8.61 20.26 -5.76
N GLN A 128 -8.63 19.49 -4.66
CA GLN A 128 -9.73 18.63 -4.19
C GLN A 128 -10.09 17.46 -5.12
N ASP A 129 -9.29 17.16 -6.14
CA ASP A 129 -9.55 16.07 -7.08
C ASP A 129 -9.29 14.69 -6.46
N MET A 130 -8.43 14.61 -5.45
CA MET A 130 -8.12 13.38 -4.73
C MET A 130 -8.32 13.58 -3.22
N VAL A 131 -9.18 12.74 -2.64
CA VAL A 131 -9.50 12.77 -1.20
C VAL A 131 -9.31 11.37 -0.62
N LEU A 132 -8.51 11.26 0.43
CA LEU A 132 -8.36 10.05 1.25
C LEU A 132 -9.09 10.25 2.57
N GLY A 133 -9.83 9.24 3.02
CA GLY A 133 -10.67 9.28 4.21
C GLY A 133 -12.15 9.05 3.84
N ALA A 134 -13.12 9.26 4.71
CA ALA A 134 -12.89 9.65 6.13
C ALA A 134 -12.26 8.51 6.93
N PHE A 135 -11.12 8.79 7.54
CA PHE A 135 -10.54 7.92 8.56
C PHE A 135 -11.17 8.25 9.92
N THR A 136 -11.39 7.23 10.75
CA THR A 136 -12.15 7.35 11.99
C THR A 136 -11.45 6.66 13.17
N SER A 137 -12.12 6.56 14.31
CA SER A 137 -11.66 5.77 15.45
C SER A 137 -11.39 4.29 15.11
N LEU A 138 -11.99 3.77 14.03
CA LEU A 138 -11.77 2.41 13.55
C LEU A 138 -10.35 2.21 12.97
N ASN A 139 -9.66 3.28 12.61
CA ASN A 139 -8.29 3.23 12.09
C ASN A 139 -7.23 3.29 13.22
N HIS A 140 -7.66 3.40 14.48
CA HIS A 140 -6.75 3.35 15.63
C HIS A 140 -6.06 1.98 15.73
N LYS A 141 -4.75 1.99 15.96
CA LYS A 141 -3.93 0.79 16.13
C LYS A 141 -3.24 0.79 17.49
N PRO A 142 -3.02 -0.38 18.11
CA PRO A 142 -2.38 -0.46 19.44
C PRO A 142 -1.00 0.20 19.52
N HIS A 143 -0.26 0.23 18.40
CA HIS A 143 1.05 0.88 18.34
C HIS A 143 0.97 2.40 18.05
N GLY A 144 -0.23 2.94 17.84
CA GLY A 144 -0.49 4.37 17.64
C GLY A 144 -0.17 4.89 16.25
N GLY A 145 0.61 4.17 15.44
CA GLY A 145 1.02 4.62 14.11
C GLY A 145 -0.05 4.40 13.03
N PHE A 146 -0.01 5.24 12.00
CA PHE A 146 -0.88 5.18 10.82
C PHE A 146 -0.12 5.65 9.60
N SER A 147 -0.61 5.38 8.39
CA SER A 147 -0.04 5.91 7.14
C SER A 147 -1.12 6.07 6.10
N THR A 148 -0.98 7.09 5.27
CA THR A 148 -1.88 7.33 4.14
C THR A 148 -1.17 7.10 2.81
N ALA A 149 -1.91 6.63 1.82
CA ALA A 149 -1.43 6.49 0.45
C ALA A 149 -0.93 7.84 -0.11
N PRO A 150 -0.12 7.82 -1.19
CA PRO A 150 0.27 9.04 -1.88
C PRO A 150 -0.94 9.83 -2.39
N VAL A 151 -0.91 11.14 -2.15
CA VAL A 151 -1.87 12.11 -2.70
C VAL A 151 -1.15 12.93 -3.76
N VAL A 152 -1.75 13.08 -4.94
CA VAL A 152 -1.19 13.78 -6.09
C VAL A 152 -0.92 15.26 -5.80
N GLY A 153 0.22 15.74 -6.31
CA GLY A 153 0.63 17.15 -6.23
C GLY A 153 1.67 17.44 -5.16
N ASP A 154 2.14 18.67 -5.15
CA ASP A 154 3.16 19.17 -4.24
C ASP A 154 2.58 19.85 -2.98
N GLU A 155 1.25 19.90 -2.88
CA GLU A 155 0.51 20.44 -1.73
C GLU A 155 -0.59 19.46 -1.31
N ILE A 156 -0.64 19.14 -0.01
CA ILE A 156 -1.73 18.37 0.60
C ILE A 156 -2.34 19.13 1.77
N ILE A 157 -3.62 18.86 1.99
CA ILE A 157 -4.37 19.45 3.10
C ILE A 157 -4.81 18.31 4.02
N PHE A 158 -4.58 18.51 5.30
CA PHE A 158 -5.10 17.70 6.38
C PHE A 158 -6.31 18.39 6.97
N GLU A 159 -7.37 17.64 7.17
CA GLU A 159 -8.59 18.11 7.79
C GLU A 159 -9.08 17.12 8.83
N TYR A 160 -9.28 17.58 10.04
CA TYR A 160 -9.81 16.79 11.15
C TYR A 160 -11.05 17.48 11.73
N ASN A 161 -12.16 16.77 11.74
CA ASN A 161 -13.40 17.21 12.37
C ASN A 161 -13.68 16.40 13.64
N GLU A 162 -13.86 17.11 14.76
CA GLU A 162 -14.19 16.54 16.06
C GLU A 162 -15.59 16.96 16.50
N PRO A 163 -16.51 16.02 16.78
CA PRO A 163 -17.84 16.34 17.29
C PRO A 163 -17.79 17.11 18.62
N PHE A 164 -18.76 17.98 18.86
CA PHE A 164 -18.86 18.78 20.09
C PHE A 164 -18.83 17.95 21.38
N ASN A 165 -19.44 16.75 21.36
CA ASN A 165 -19.58 15.87 22.53
C ASN A 165 -18.56 14.72 22.56
N SER A 166 -17.37 14.90 21.99
CA SER A 166 -16.33 13.88 22.00
C SER A 166 -15.89 13.53 23.43
N ASN A 167 -15.70 12.25 23.70
CA ASN A 167 -15.31 11.73 25.00
C ASN A 167 -13.83 11.99 25.35
N PHE A 168 -13.00 12.28 24.36
CA PHE A 168 -11.62 12.74 24.50
C PHE A 168 -11.23 13.59 23.27
N ARG A 169 -10.15 14.35 23.37
CA ARG A 169 -9.58 15.12 22.28
C ARG A 169 -8.79 14.18 21.35
N GLY A 170 -9.09 14.19 20.05
CA GLY A 170 -8.31 13.43 19.08
C GLY A 170 -6.83 13.81 19.08
N GLU A 171 -5.97 12.86 18.72
CA GLU A 171 -4.53 13.05 18.65
C GLU A 171 -4.01 12.59 17.29
N ILE A 172 -3.45 13.54 16.53
CA ILE A 172 -2.79 13.31 15.24
C ILE A 172 -1.40 13.94 15.32
N SER A 173 -0.37 13.17 15.00
CA SER A 173 1.02 13.63 14.90
C SER A 173 1.66 13.04 13.66
N ILE A 174 2.25 13.89 12.83
CA ILE A 174 2.89 13.56 11.56
C ILE A 174 4.39 13.52 11.79
N GLU A 175 4.99 12.34 11.55
CA GLU A 175 6.43 12.10 11.71
C GLU A 175 7.20 12.26 10.41
N THR A 176 6.60 11.80 9.29
CA THR A 176 7.30 11.77 8.00
C THR A 176 6.35 12.14 6.87
N ILE A 177 6.85 12.95 5.95
CA ILE A 177 6.21 13.24 4.66
C ILE A 177 7.20 12.82 3.58
N SER A 178 6.79 11.92 2.70
CA SER A 178 7.62 11.43 1.60
C SER A 178 7.30 12.18 0.33
N HIS A 179 8.32 12.83 -0.24
CA HIS A 179 8.30 13.60 -1.46
C HIS A 179 8.61 12.70 -2.65
N ASP A 180 7.61 12.36 -3.44
CA ASP A 180 7.78 11.63 -4.71
C ASP A 180 8.48 12.52 -5.75
N TYR A 181 9.67 12.11 -6.18
CA TYR A 181 10.45 12.80 -7.22
C TYR A 181 10.51 12.03 -8.55
N LYS A 182 9.84 10.85 -8.63
CA LYS A 182 9.83 10.00 -9.83
C LYS A 182 8.49 9.97 -10.57
N ASN A 183 7.41 10.49 -9.94
CA ASN A 183 6.06 10.52 -10.53
C ASN A 183 5.53 9.12 -10.93
N ILE A 184 5.70 8.15 -10.05
CA ILE A 184 5.37 6.76 -10.37
C ILE A 184 3.85 6.47 -10.43
N PHE A 185 3.02 7.27 -9.73
CA PHE A 185 1.58 7.01 -9.61
C PHE A 185 0.70 7.85 -10.55
N PHE A 186 1.19 9.00 -11.03
CA PHE A 186 0.32 10.02 -11.65
C PHE A 186 0.87 10.59 -12.95
N ASN A 187 1.76 9.89 -13.64
CA ASN A 187 2.39 10.36 -14.86
C ASN A 187 1.50 10.11 -16.09
N GLU A 188 0.70 11.11 -16.48
CA GLU A 188 -0.11 11.04 -17.71
C GLU A 188 0.72 11.20 -19.01
N SER A 189 1.93 11.76 -18.94
CA SER A 189 2.70 12.15 -20.12
C SER A 189 3.73 11.11 -20.60
N ARG A 190 4.02 10.08 -19.81
CA ARG A 190 4.97 9.01 -20.14
C ARG A 190 4.32 7.65 -20.42
N GLY A 191 3.00 7.60 -20.69
CA GLY A 191 2.27 6.34 -20.87
C GLY A 191 2.59 5.40 -19.72
N TYR A 192 1.88 5.52 -18.67
CA TYR A 192 1.84 4.73 -17.45
C TYR A 192 2.99 3.75 -17.26
N GLY A 193 3.73 3.90 -16.15
CA GLY A 193 4.78 3.03 -15.75
C GLY A 193 6.14 3.39 -16.32
N ASP A 194 7.11 3.44 -15.42
CA ASP A 194 8.51 3.41 -15.81
C ASP A 194 8.94 1.99 -16.19
N SER A 195 8.01 1.00 -16.13
CA SER A 195 8.31 -0.38 -16.52
C SER A 195 8.52 -0.49 -18.02
N GLY A 196 9.54 -1.27 -18.41
CA GLY A 196 9.90 -1.48 -19.81
C GLY A 196 8.74 -2.07 -20.64
N SER A 197 8.82 -1.87 -21.95
CA SER A 197 7.79 -2.34 -22.90
C SER A 197 7.66 -3.86 -22.99
N CYS A 198 8.55 -4.62 -22.35
CA CYS A 198 8.49 -6.07 -22.30
C CYS A 198 7.51 -6.60 -21.22
N ASN A 199 6.98 -5.75 -20.35
CA ASN A 199 6.07 -6.15 -19.28
C ASN A 199 4.64 -6.32 -19.80
N ASN A 200 3.97 -7.43 -19.41
CA ASN A 200 2.59 -7.71 -19.76
C ASN A 200 1.62 -7.22 -18.67
N ASN A 201 0.57 -6.49 -19.06
CA ASN A 201 -0.48 -6.13 -18.13
C ASN A 201 -1.31 -7.35 -17.72
N VAL A 202 -1.67 -7.42 -16.44
CA VAL A 202 -2.54 -8.48 -15.91
C VAL A 202 -3.96 -8.49 -16.50
N ALA A 203 -4.35 -7.46 -17.26
CA ALA A 203 -5.60 -7.38 -18.00
C ALA A 203 -5.48 -7.90 -19.46
N CYS A 204 -4.30 -8.36 -19.89
CA CYS A 204 -4.11 -8.96 -21.21
C CYS A 204 -4.60 -10.41 -21.28
N SER A 205 -4.73 -10.93 -22.50
CA SER A 205 -5.26 -12.28 -22.75
C SER A 205 -4.43 -13.39 -22.11
N GLU A 206 -3.12 -13.20 -22.00
CA GLU A 206 -2.16 -14.12 -21.41
C GLU A 206 -2.43 -14.37 -19.91
N ALA A 207 -3.02 -13.39 -19.24
CA ALA A 207 -3.32 -13.41 -17.81
C ALA A 207 -4.73 -13.93 -17.46
N LEU A 208 -5.54 -14.34 -18.43
CA LEU A 208 -6.94 -14.70 -18.19
C LEU A 208 -7.14 -15.84 -17.18
N GLU A 209 -6.24 -16.82 -17.17
CA GLU A 209 -6.31 -17.97 -16.26
C GLU A 209 -5.76 -17.63 -14.85
N TRP A 210 -5.16 -16.45 -14.66
CA TRP A 210 -4.45 -16.03 -13.45
C TRP A 210 -5.21 -15.01 -12.60
N GLN A 211 -6.49 -14.78 -12.90
CA GLN A 211 -7.24 -13.69 -12.27
C GLN A 211 -7.43 -13.85 -10.75
N ASP A 212 -7.40 -15.07 -10.22
CA ASP A 212 -7.43 -15.31 -8.77
C ASP A 212 -6.09 -14.95 -8.14
N GLU A 213 -4.98 -15.45 -8.68
CA GLU A 213 -3.62 -15.18 -8.20
C GLU A 213 -3.25 -13.69 -8.28
N ILE A 214 -3.65 -13.02 -9.36
CA ILE A 214 -3.48 -11.57 -9.56
C ILE A 214 -4.09 -10.79 -8.40
N ARG A 215 -5.27 -11.16 -7.90
CA ARG A 215 -5.92 -10.50 -6.77
C ARG A 215 -5.26 -10.78 -5.42
N SER A 216 -4.32 -11.72 -5.34
CA SER A 216 -3.53 -11.93 -4.12
C SER A 216 -2.38 -10.95 -3.98
N VAL A 217 -1.90 -10.36 -5.08
CA VAL A 217 -0.67 -9.57 -5.14
C VAL A 217 -0.97 -8.10 -4.87
N ALA A 218 -0.12 -7.49 -4.05
CA ALA A 218 -0.18 -6.07 -3.73
C ALA A 218 1.21 -5.43 -3.83
N MET A 219 1.24 -4.17 -4.25
CA MET A 219 2.41 -3.31 -4.11
C MET A 219 2.57 -2.88 -2.66
N ILE A 220 3.81 -2.79 -2.19
CA ILE A 220 4.14 -2.36 -0.84
C ILE A 220 4.93 -1.07 -0.91
N LEU A 221 4.49 -0.02 -0.19
CA LEU A 221 5.30 1.15 0.09
C LEU A 221 6.01 0.94 1.42
N THR A 222 7.34 0.79 1.37
CA THR A 222 8.20 0.44 2.51
C THR A 222 9.04 1.62 2.97
N SER A 223 9.80 1.45 4.06
CA SER A 223 10.86 2.38 4.50
C SER A 223 10.42 3.85 4.54
N GLY A 224 9.39 4.14 5.32
CA GLY A 224 8.87 5.50 5.42
C GLY A 224 7.97 5.91 4.25
N GLY A 225 7.43 4.94 3.49
CA GLY A 225 6.60 5.22 2.32
C GLY A 225 7.37 5.77 1.12
N SER A 226 8.69 5.52 1.06
CA SER A 226 9.57 6.07 0.03
C SER A 226 10.16 5.02 -0.91
N ARG A 227 9.92 3.73 -0.65
CA ARG A 227 10.46 2.60 -1.41
C ARG A 227 9.37 1.60 -1.73
N ILE A 228 9.59 0.81 -2.77
CA ILE A 228 8.63 -0.17 -3.30
C ILE A 228 9.19 -1.58 -3.22
N CYS A 229 8.32 -2.48 -2.83
CA CYS A 229 8.40 -3.93 -2.99
C CYS A 229 7.04 -4.47 -3.43
N THR A 230 7.00 -5.75 -3.71
CA THR A 230 5.78 -6.51 -4.01
C THR A 230 5.61 -7.63 -2.98
N GLY A 231 4.42 -8.14 -2.84
CA GLY A 231 4.14 -9.34 -2.05
C GLY A 231 2.73 -9.85 -2.31
N SER A 232 2.35 -10.91 -1.61
CA SER A 232 1.05 -11.54 -1.80
C SER A 232 0.39 -12.01 -0.52
N LEU A 233 -0.94 -11.94 -0.47
CA LEU A 233 -1.74 -12.64 0.53
C LEU A 233 -1.64 -14.15 0.32
N VAL A 234 -1.37 -14.87 1.40
CA VAL A 234 -1.26 -16.33 1.38
C VAL A 234 -2.28 -16.97 2.28
N ASN A 235 -2.86 -18.07 1.82
CA ASN A 235 -3.80 -18.85 2.57
C ASN A 235 -3.10 -19.64 3.69
N ASN A 236 -3.86 -20.12 4.66
CA ASN A 236 -3.38 -21.03 5.70
C ASN A 236 -4.16 -22.35 5.69
N ALA A 237 -3.70 -23.33 6.46
CA ALA A 237 -4.34 -24.64 6.53
C ALA A 237 -5.76 -24.60 7.10
N SER A 238 -6.11 -23.58 7.91
CA SER A 238 -7.45 -23.38 8.48
C SER A 238 -8.41 -22.73 7.51
N GLN A 239 -7.92 -22.10 6.46
CA GLN A 239 -8.70 -21.33 5.47
C GLN A 239 -9.61 -20.29 6.11
N ASP A 240 -9.10 -19.61 7.15
CA ASP A 240 -9.85 -18.67 7.99
C ASP A 240 -9.70 -17.20 7.55
N LEU A 241 -9.07 -16.96 6.40
CA LEU A 241 -8.80 -15.65 5.82
C LEU A 241 -7.95 -14.73 6.72
N THR A 242 -7.17 -15.30 7.64
CA THR A 242 -6.15 -14.54 8.36
C THR A 242 -5.19 -13.90 7.35
N PRO A 243 -4.97 -12.57 7.40
CA PRO A 243 -4.28 -11.85 6.32
C PRO A 243 -2.76 -11.99 6.41
N TYR A 244 -2.28 -13.22 6.25
CA TYR A 244 -0.86 -13.50 6.08
C TYR A 244 -0.39 -12.95 4.74
N PHE A 245 0.78 -12.31 4.76
CA PHE A 245 1.35 -11.65 3.60
C PHE A 245 2.82 -12.04 3.43
N LEU A 246 3.15 -12.59 2.26
CA LEU A 246 4.49 -13.05 1.90
C LEU A 246 5.21 -11.96 1.10
N THR A 247 6.49 -11.70 1.42
CA THR A 247 7.37 -10.79 0.69
C THR A 247 8.84 -11.12 0.93
N ALA A 248 9.77 -10.31 0.43
CA ALA A 248 11.20 -10.49 0.63
C ALA A 248 11.69 -9.95 1.99
N ASN A 249 12.69 -10.60 2.57
CA ASN A 249 13.33 -10.15 3.80
C ASN A 249 14.08 -8.82 3.62
N HIS A 250 14.73 -8.58 2.47
CA HIS A 250 15.44 -7.32 2.22
C HIS A 250 14.50 -6.11 2.12
N CYS A 251 13.18 -6.32 1.93
CA CYS A 251 12.18 -5.26 2.01
C CYS A 251 11.94 -4.77 3.45
N LEU A 252 12.28 -5.58 4.48
CA LEU A 252 11.95 -5.29 5.87
C LEU A 252 12.58 -3.98 6.38
N GLY A 253 11.83 -3.31 7.26
CA GLY A 253 12.19 -2.06 7.92
C GLY A 253 10.98 -1.14 8.04
N GLY A 254 10.55 -0.81 9.28
CA GLY A 254 9.38 0.03 9.53
C GLY A 254 8.05 -0.57 9.03
N ASN A 255 7.92 -1.91 9.03
CA ASN A 255 6.76 -2.62 8.47
C ASN A 255 5.43 -2.35 9.22
N ASN A 256 5.48 -1.78 10.41
CA ASN A 256 4.29 -1.29 11.13
C ASN A 256 3.65 -0.03 10.50
N SER A 257 4.36 0.65 9.60
CA SER A 257 3.88 1.81 8.85
C SER A 257 3.84 1.58 7.33
N TRP A 258 4.02 0.34 6.87
CA TRP A 258 3.92 0.04 5.44
C TRP A 258 2.51 0.26 4.93
N ILE A 259 2.42 0.59 3.64
CA ILE A 259 1.17 0.68 2.90
C ILE A 259 1.12 -0.50 1.93
N PHE A 260 0.03 -1.26 1.95
CA PHE A 260 -0.25 -2.37 1.04
C PHE A 260 -1.33 -1.91 0.07
N MET A 261 -0.96 -1.71 -1.20
CA MET A 261 -1.85 -1.22 -2.25
C MET A 261 -2.32 -2.38 -3.11
N PHE A 262 -3.60 -2.71 -3.02
CA PHE A 262 -4.27 -3.77 -3.78
C PHE A 262 -4.89 -3.21 -5.06
N ASN A 263 -5.04 -4.09 -6.06
CA ASN A 263 -5.72 -3.78 -7.33
C ASN A 263 -5.16 -2.57 -8.09
N TYR A 264 -3.91 -2.20 -7.82
CA TYR A 264 -3.22 -1.20 -8.63
C TYR A 264 -2.79 -1.84 -9.95
N GLU A 265 -3.72 -1.90 -10.89
CA GLU A 265 -3.58 -2.58 -12.17
C GLU A 265 -4.35 -1.86 -13.26
N SER A 266 -3.94 -2.04 -14.51
CA SER A 266 -4.65 -1.45 -15.65
C SER A 266 -6.02 -2.09 -15.83
N PRO A 267 -7.06 -1.31 -16.10
CA PRO A 267 -8.39 -1.84 -16.41
C PRO A 267 -8.48 -2.53 -17.78
N SER A 268 -7.43 -2.46 -18.58
CA SER A 268 -7.36 -3.05 -19.92
C SER A 268 -5.93 -3.46 -20.27
N CYS A 269 -5.73 -4.21 -21.36
CA CYS A 269 -4.39 -4.60 -21.82
C CYS A 269 -3.53 -3.40 -22.25
N SER A 270 -4.11 -2.28 -22.66
CA SER A 270 -3.38 -1.04 -22.87
C SER A 270 -3.02 -0.40 -21.53
N ASN A 271 -1.79 0.13 -21.41
CA ASN A 271 -1.34 0.76 -20.17
C ASN A 271 -2.24 1.95 -19.79
N GLN A 272 -2.90 1.84 -18.64
CA GLN A 272 -3.71 2.87 -18.00
C GLN A 272 -3.52 2.75 -16.49
N ASN A 273 -3.53 3.86 -15.75
CA ASN A 273 -3.44 3.81 -14.30
C ASN A 273 -4.63 3.08 -13.68
N GLY A 274 -4.32 2.32 -12.66
CA GLY A 274 -5.30 1.70 -11.80
C GLY A 274 -5.69 2.59 -10.61
N PRO A 275 -6.63 2.11 -9.77
CA PRO A 275 -7.00 2.79 -8.54
C PRO A 275 -5.87 2.71 -7.51
N THR A 276 -5.57 3.81 -6.82
CA THR A 276 -4.55 3.89 -5.75
C THR A 276 -5.15 3.97 -4.35
N ASN A 277 -6.47 3.89 -4.21
CA ASN A 277 -7.20 4.08 -2.95
C ASN A 277 -7.52 2.77 -2.20
N MET A 278 -7.24 1.59 -2.79
CA MET A 278 -7.46 0.31 -2.13
C MET A 278 -6.23 -0.09 -1.31
N THR A 279 -6.04 0.58 -0.17
CA THR A 279 -4.84 0.41 0.65
C THR A 279 -5.15 -0.07 2.06
N LEU A 280 -4.19 -0.81 2.64
CA LEU A 280 -4.14 -1.15 4.07
C LEU A 280 -2.85 -0.60 4.66
N SER A 281 -2.82 -0.38 5.97
CA SER A 281 -1.67 0.22 6.63
C SER A 281 -1.17 -0.64 7.78
N GLY A 282 0.15 -0.93 7.72
CA GLY A 282 0.90 -1.59 8.76
C GLY A 282 0.74 -3.10 8.84
N SER A 283 1.77 -3.74 9.35
CA SER A 283 1.84 -5.18 9.56
C SER A 283 2.74 -5.52 10.75
N SER A 284 2.64 -6.75 11.19
CA SER A 284 3.53 -7.35 12.18
C SER A 284 4.36 -8.46 11.52
N LEU A 285 5.66 -8.47 11.76
CA LEU A 285 6.55 -9.52 11.29
C LEU A 285 6.30 -10.81 12.10
N LEU A 286 5.98 -11.91 11.41
CA LEU A 286 5.79 -13.23 12.04
C LEU A 286 7.04 -14.10 11.94
N ALA A 287 7.64 -14.15 10.75
CA ALA A 287 8.83 -14.95 10.49
C ALA A 287 9.63 -14.34 9.34
N ASN A 288 10.95 -14.52 9.36
CA ASN A 288 11.81 -14.16 8.25
C ASN A 288 13.07 -14.99 8.19
N SER A 289 13.71 -15.02 7.04
CA SER A 289 14.99 -15.65 6.81
C SER A 289 15.80 -14.81 5.84
N SER A 290 16.96 -14.33 6.29
CA SER A 290 17.88 -13.60 5.42
C SER A 290 18.64 -14.50 4.45
N SER A 291 18.75 -15.81 4.74
CA SER A 291 19.45 -16.75 3.86
C SER A 291 18.62 -17.20 2.67
N SER A 292 17.31 -17.17 2.76
CA SER A 292 16.35 -17.43 1.66
C SER A 292 15.55 -16.18 1.28
N ASP A 293 15.90 -15.05 1.86
CA ASP A 293 15.30 -13.72 1.65
C ASP A 293 13.77 -13.68 1.74
N VAL A 294 13.18 -14.47 2.60
CA VAL A 294 11.73 -14.56 2.78
C VAL A 294 11.28 -13.83 4.04
N ALA A 295 10.14 -13.16 3.99
CA ALA A 295 9.45 -12.60 5.15
C ALA A 295 7.95 -12.92 5.09
N LEU A 296 7.41 -13.36 6.22
CA LEU A 296 5.98 -13.55 6.43
C LEU A 296 5.47 -12.53 7.43
N LEU A 297 4.49 -11.78 7.01
CA LEU A 297 3.84 -10.72 7.79
C LEU A 297 2.40 -11.13 8.14
N LEU A 298 1.87 -10.50 9.18
CA LEU A 298 0.44 -10.43 9.44
C LEU A 298 0.02 -8.98 9.24
N LEU A 299 -0.88 -8.71 8.30
CA LEU A 299 -1.43 -7.37 8.12
C LEU A 299 -2.22 -6.98 9.39
N ASN A 300 -2.16 -5.71 9.76
CA ASN A 300 -2.88 -5.21 10.94
C ASN A 300 -4.39 -5.19 10.74
N GLU A 301 -4.83 -5.27 9.49
CA GLU A 301 -6.23 -5.20 9.07
C GLU A 301 -6.50 -6.28 8.01
N SER A 302 -7.71 -6.83 8.00
CA SER A 302 -8.15 -7.70 6.92
C SER A 302 -8.61 -6.86 5.72
N PRO A 303 -8.26 -7.24 4.48
CA PRO A 303 -8.77 -6.56 3.30
C PRO A 303 -10.30 -6.53 3.30
N PRO A 304 -10.93 -5.38 2.99
CA PRO A 304 -12.37 -5.28 2.82
C PRO A 304 -12.90 -6.21 1.73
N GLU A 305 -14.14 -6.67 1.87
CA GLU A 305 -14.78 -7.54 0.88
C GLU A 305 -14.82 -6.90 -0.53
N ASN A 306 -14.99 -5.58 -0.61
CA ASN A 306 -15.00 -4.84 -1.87
C ASN A 306 -13.63 -4.75 -2.56
N TYR A 307 -12.51 -5.09 -1.88
CA TYR A 307 -11.22 -5.23 -2.54
C TYR A 307 -11.14 -6.53 -3.36
N ASN A 308 -12.06 -7.47 -3.11
CA ASN A 308 -12.16 -8.74 -3.83
C ASN A 308 -10.82 -9.49 -3.92
N VAL A 309 -10.05 -9.47 -2.84
CA VAL A 309 -8.73 -10.11 -2.79
C VAL A 309 -8.83 -11.63 -2.80
N HIS A 310 -7.77 -12.27 -3.23
CA HIS A 310 -7.56 -13.72 -3.14
C HIS A 310 -6.46 -14.05 -2.13
N PHE A 311 -6.56 -15.19 -1.46
CA PHE A 311 -5.52 -15.74 -0.60
C PHE A 311 -4.89 -16.92 -1.33
N ALA A 312 -3.70 -16.71 -1.89
CA ALA A 312 -3.05 -17.70 -2.74
C ALA A 312 -2.64 -18.97 -1.98
N GLY A 313 -2.81 -20.10 -2.63
CA GLY A 313 -2.25 -21.38 -2.16
C GLY A 313 -0.73 -21.39 -2.29
N TRP A 314 -0.05 -22.28 -1.56
CA TRP A 314 1.40 -22.43 -1.60
C TRP A 314 1.79 -23.92 -1.58
N ASP A 315 2.99 -24.23 -2.07
CA ASP A 315 3.56 -25.56 -2.12
C ASP A 315 5.00 -25.56 -1.60
N VAL A 316 5.30 -26.44 -0.66
CA VAL A 316 6.63 -26.66 -0.08
C VAL A 316 7.11 -28.11 -0.28
N SER A 317 6.52 -28.83 -1.23
CA SER A 317 6.88 -30.22 -1.53
C SER A 317 8.32 -30.38 -2.01
N GLY A 318 8.92 -29.30 -2.56
CA GLY A 318 10.24 -29.33 -3.20
C GLY A 318 10.23 -29.96 -4.60
N ASN A 319 9.06 -30.20 -5.17
CA ASN A 319 8.95 -30.62 -6.58
C ASN A 319 9.43 -29.48 -7.48
N THR A 320 10.09 -29.82 -8.56
CA THR A 320 10.55 -28.83 -9.56
C THR A 320 9.34 -28.14 -10.16
N PRO A 321 9.27 -26.80 -10.06
CA PRO A 321 8.19 -26.02 -10.67
C PRO A 321 8.23 -26.09 -12.19
N SER A 322 7.06 -26.14 -12.78
CA SER A 322 6.89 -26.08 -14.23
C SER A 322 6.24 -24.77 -14.64
N ILE A 323 6.72 -24.17 -15.72
CA ILE A 323 6.20 -22.91 -16.26
C ILE A 323 6.09 -21.86 -15.14
N PRO A 324 7.22 -21.41 -14.57
CA PRO A 324 7.19 -20.37 -13.53
C PRO A 324 6.46 -19.11 -13.99
N VAL A 325 5.61 -18.57 -13.10
CA VAL A 325 4.84 -17.34 -13.37
C VAL A 325 5.07 -16.34 -12.25
N GLY A 326 5.51 -15.14 -12.62
CA GLY A 326 5.69 -14.02 -11.70
C GLY A 326 4.55 -13.00 -11.85
N ILE A 327 3.98 -12.54 -10.73
CA ILE A 327 3.01 -11.44 -10.72
C ILE A 327 3.55 -10.36 -9.81
N HIS A 328 3.80 -9.15 -10.35
CA HIS A 328 4.65 -8.17 -9.69
C HIS A 328 4.32 -6.72 -10.04
N HIS A 329 4.99 -5.76 -9.38
CA HIS A 329 4.90 -4.32 -9.63
C HIS A 329 6.30 -3.79 -10.02
N PRO A 330 6.72 -3.94 -11.29
CA PRO A 330 8.04 -3.49 -11.76
C PRO A 330 8.11 -1.97 -11.72
N SER A 331 9.22 -1.42 -11.23
CA SER A 331 9.48 0.03 -11.13
C SER A 331 8.37 0.82 -10.41
N GLY A 332 7.52 0.15 -9.62
CA GLY A 332 6.34 0.75 -9.00
C GLY A 332 5.17 0.99 -9.96
N ASP A 333 5.21 0.37 -11.13
CA ASP A 333 4.15 0.44 -12.13
C ASP A 333 2.94 -0.41 -11.75
N ILE A 334 1.87 -0.26 -12.51
CA ILE A 334 0.69 -1.13 -12.49
C ILE A 334 1.11 -2.60 -12.55
N LYS A 335 0.29 -3.45 -11.93
CA LYS A 335 0.58 -4.89 -11.83
C LYS A 335 0.83 -5.53 -13.18
N LYS A 336 1.87 -6.35 -13.25
CA LYS A 336 2.33 -7.07 -14.43
C LYS A 336 2.44 -8.57 -14.16
N ILE A 337 2.53 -9.34 -15.24
CA ILE A 337 2.69 -10.79 -15.21
C ILE A 337 3.77 -11.21 -16.19
N SER A 338 4.60 -12.17 -15.77
CA SER A 338 5.71 -12.73 -16.57
C SER A 338 5.68 -14.25 -16.53
N PHE A 339 6.05 -14.87 -17.64
CA PHE A 339 6.05 -16.33 -17.84
C PHE A 339 7.42 -16.81 -18.29
N ASP A 340 7.87 -17.92 -17.72
CA ASP A 340 8.93 -18.76 -18.27
C ASP A 340 8.30 -20.10 -18.66
N TYR A 341 8.41 -20.49 -19.91
CA TYR A 341 7.81 -21.72 -20.42
C TYR A 341 8.68 -22.95 -20.20
N ASP A 342 9.86 -22.77 -19.64
CA ASP A 342 10.74 -23.84 -19.18
C ASP A 342 10.50 -24.15 -17.69
N ASN A 343 11.10 -25.24 -17.20
CA ASN A 343 11.03 -25.56 -15.79
C ASN A 343 12.11 -24.78 -15.03
N ALA A 344 11.76 -24.26 -13.86
CA ALA A 344 12.77 -23.71 -12.97
C ALA A 344 13.83 -24.75 -12.59
N SER A 345 15.04 -24.29 -12.34
CA SER A 345 16.11 -25.14 -11.84
C SER A 345 16.35 -24.98 -10.34
N ASN A 346 16.86 -26.03 -9.67
CA ASN A 346 17.13 -25.96 -8.23
C ASN A 346 18.56 -25.50 -7.98
N SER A 347 18.73 -24.41 -7.25
CA SER A 347 20.01 -23.86 -6.83
C SER A 347 20.10 -23.78 -5.29
N GLY A 348 19.98 -24.93 -4.64
CA GLY A 348 20.07 -25.03 -3.17
C GLY A 348 18.83 -24.53 -2.46
N ASN A 349 18.85 -23.29 -1.98
CA ASN A 349 17.69 -22.67 -1.29
C ASN A 349 16.80 -21.87 -2.24
N TYR A 350 17.08 -21.86 -3.53
CA TYR A 350 16.42 -21.04 -4.52
C TYR A 350 15.91 -21.85 -5.69
N TRP A 351 14.90 -21.35 -6.35
CA TRP A 351 14.50 -21.70 -7.68
C TRP A 351 15.10 -20.67 -8.64
N ASP A 352 15.89 -21.13 -9.63
CA ASP A 352 16.42 -20.25 -10.67
C ASP A 352 15.47 -20.28 -11.86
N VAL A 353 15.05 -19.11 -12.30
CA VAL A 353 14.37 -18.81 -13.55
C VAL A 353 15.42 -18.18 -14.45
N ASP A 354 15.91 -18.90 -15.47
CA ASP A 354 17.07 -18.46 -16.26
C ASP A 354 16.75 -17.21 -17.10
N SER A 355 15.53 -17.12 -17.60
CA SER A 355 15.01 -15.95 -18.34
C SER A 355 13.49 -16.00 -18.41
N TRP A 356 12.86 -14.84 -18.46
CA TRP A 356 11.45 -14.75 -18.80
C TRP A 356 11.28 -14.83 -20.31
N ASP A 357 10.48 -15.78 -20.80
CA ASP A 357 10.12 -15.91 -22.22
C ASP A 357 9.12 -14.84 -22.64
N ASP A 358 8.22 -14.47 -21.75
CA ASP A 358 7.18 -13.47 -21.97
C ASP A 358 7.03 -12.60 -20.71
N GLY A 359 7.34 -11.34 -20.83
CA GLY A 359 7.45 -10.44 -19.69
C GLY A 359 8.89 -10.29 -19.19
N THR A 360 9.04 -9.68 -18.02
CA THR A 360 10.32 -9.50 -17.31
C THR A 360 10.06 -9.07 -15.87
N THR A 361 11.10 -9.00 -15.03
CA THR A 361 11.06 -8.36 -13.70
C THR A 361 11.96 -7.12 -13.70
N GLU A 362 11.68 -6.18 -12.81
CA GLU A 362 12.44 -4.93 -12.64
C GLU A 362 12.47 -4.51 -11.16
N PRO A 363 13.33 -3.54 -10.78
CA PRO A 363 13.36 -2.97 -9.44
C PRO A 363 11.95 -2.59 -8.93
N GLY A 364 11.57 -3.09 -7.75
CA GLY A 364 10.21 -3.01 -7.21
C GLY A 364 9.42 -4.31 -7.27
N SER A 365 9.82 -5.24 -8.13
CA SER A 365 9.27 -6.60 -8.17
C SER A 365 9.71 -7.47 -6.97
N SER A 366 10.73 -7.05 -6.23
CA SER A 366 11.25 -7.72 -5.03
C SER A 366 10.14 -8.21 -4.09
N GLY A 367 10.16 -9.51 -3.74
CA GLY A 367 9.15 -10.14 -2.88
C GLY A 367 7.88 -10.58 -3.59
N SER A 368 7.77 -10.38 -4.90
CA SER A 368 6.64 -10.88 -5.69
C SER A 368 6.57 -12.41 -5.64
N PRO A 369 5.36 -13.00 -5.61
CA PRO A 369 5.22 -14.44 -5.61
C PRO A 369 5.67 -15.06 -6.94
N LEU A 370 6.35 -16.20 -6.85
CA LEU A 370 6.61 -17.10 -7.96
C LEU A 370 5.63 -18.27 -7.86
N PHE A 371 4.81 -18.45 -8.89
CA PHE A 371 3.83 -19.51 -8.98
C PHE A 371 4.33 -20.65 -9.87
N ASP A 372 3.89 -21.88 -9.56
CA ASP A 372 3.96 -23.00 -10.49
C ASP A 372 2.78 -22.95 -11.46
N GLY A 373 3.06 -22.98 -12.76
CA GLY A 373 2.07 -22.79 -13.82
C GLY A 373 1.02 -23.89 -13.96
N GLN A 374 1.25 -25.07 -13.37
CA GLN A 374 0.26 -26.16 -13.39
C GLN A 374 -0.66 -26.16 -12.18
N THR A 375 -0.15 -25.78 -11.01
CA THR A 375 -0.89 -25.87 -9.74
C THR A 375 -1.42 -24.55 -9.27
N HIS A 376 -0.95 -23.44 -9.83
CA HIS A 376 -1.24 -22.05 -9.42
C HIS A 376 -0.90 -21.81 -7.95
N ARG A 377 0.11 -22.50 -7.42
CA ARG A 377 0.57 -22.36 -6.05
C ARG A 377 1.87 -21.60 -5.98
N ILE A 378 2.01 -20.79 -4.96
CA ILE A 378 3.26 -20.09 -4.65
C ILE A 378 4.31 -21.14 -4.25
N ILE A 379 5.45 -21.12 -4.90
CA ILE A 379 6.59 -21.99 -4.68
C ILE A 379 7.81 -21.21 -4.17
N GLY A 380 7.78 -19.90 -4.23
CA GLY A 380 8.82 -18.99 -3.80
C GLY A 380 8.40 -17.54 -3.92
N GLN A 381 9.35 -16.65 -3.71
CA GLN A 381 9.21 -15.21 -3.93
C GLN A 381 10.49 -14.67 -4.59
N LEU A 382 10.37 -13.57 -5.31
CA LEU A 382 11.47 -12.97 -6.05
C LEU A 382 12.52 -12.38 -5.10
N LEU A 383 13.74 -12.83 -5.27
CA LEU A 383 14.93 -12.41 -4.52
C LEU A 383 15.68 -11.30 -5.26
N GLU A 384 15.97 -11.53 -6.54
CA GLU A 384 16.77 -10.68 -7.45
C GLU A 384 16.08 -10.57 -8.81
N GLU A 385 16.39 -9.51 -9.52
CA GLU A 385 15.87 -9.15 -10.85
C GLU A 385 16.92 -9.39 -11.92
#